data_a30678fea454507c8aaa5fde6e0fd0da
#
_entry.id   a30678fea454507c8aaa5fde6e0fd0da
#
_cell.length_a   1.000
_cell.length_b   1.000
_cell.length_c   1.000
_cell.angle_alpha   90.00
_cell.angle_beta   90.00
_cell.angle_gamma   90.00
#
_symmetry.space_group_name_H-M   'P 1'
#
loop_
_entity.id
_entity.type
_entity.pdbx_description
1 polymer ?
#
loop_
_entity_poly.entity_id
_entity_poly.type
_entity_poly.pdbx_seq_one_letter_code
_entity_poly.pdbx_strand_id
1 'polypeptide(L)'
;MYKRQIYNSPKNLTQQGTHESVFCARPAEDVYQVSSWSEMKDYYRPQEVIEAARLMVSVADRFKGNNNFEYDLVDIVRQALAEKGRLMQKAVTAAYRAGDKQLFALASGKFLDLILLQDKLLGTRPEFRVGKWIEEARALGDTPEEKELYEWNARVQITTWGNRNAADYGGLRDYAHKEWNGLLKDFYYMRWKLYFDFLSQRIEGKTCLLYTSDAADE
;
A
#
# COMPACT_ATOMS: atom_id res chain seq x y z
N MET A 1 11.05 -10.49 -19.95
CA MET A 1 10.32 -10.15 -21.18
C MET A 1 9.00 -9.41 -20.90
N TYR A 2 8.12 -9.93 -20.02
CA TYR A 2 6.83 -9.31 -19.71
C TYR A 2 6.90 -7.93 -19.04
N LYS A 3 7.80 -7.69 -18.08
CA LYS A 3 7.99 -6.37 -17.47
C LYS A 3 8.29 -5.29 -18.54
N ARG A 4 9.12 -5.61 -19.53
CA ARG A 4 9.46 -4.68 -20.61
C ARG A 4 8.25 -4.35 -21.49
N GLN A 5 7.37 -5.30 -21.75
CA GLN A 5 6.16 -5.07 -22.55
C GLN A 5 5.13 -4.21 -21.80
N ILE A 6 5.01 -4.40 -20.49
CA ILE A 6 4.07 -3.63 -19.64
C ILE A 6 4.54 -2.19 -19.52
N TYR A 7 5.83 -1.97 -19.20
CA TYR A 7 6.34 -0.64 -18.86
C TYR A 7 6.90 0.14 -20.06
N ASN A 8 7.29 -0.52 -21.15
CA ASN A 8 7.92 0.11 -22.30
C ASN A 8 7.05 0.12 -23.57
N SER A 9 5.78 -0.23 -23.48
CA SER A 9 4.85 -0.07 -24.59
C SER A 9 4.59 1.42 -24.83
N PRO A 10 4.54 1.90 -26.09
CA PRO A 10 4.15 3.27 -26.38
C PRO A 10 2.79 3.67 -25.80
N LYS A 11 1.88 2.71 -25.58
CA LYS A 11 0.59 2.91 -24.95
C LYS A 11 0.70 3.18 -23.45
N ASN A 12 1.79 2.75 -22.82
CA ASN A 12 2.03 2.83 -21.39
C ASN A 12 3.05 3.93 -21.04
N LEU A 13 3.56 4.66 -22.03
CA LEU A 13 4.41 5.81 -21.79
C LEU A 13 3.55 6.95 -21.24
N THR A 14 3.95 7.45 -20.11
CA THR A 14 3.32 8.59 -19.44
C THR A 14 4.39 9.57 -18.99
N GLN A 15 4.05 10.85 -18.96
CA GLN A 15 4.93 11.89 -18.42
C GLN A 15 4.87 11.94 -16.89
N GLN A 16 3.88 11.26 -16.29
CA GLN A 16 3.71 11.18 -14.85
C GLN A 16 3.97 9.76 -14.38
N GLY A 17 4.28 9.60 -13.11
CA GLY A 17 4.50 8.29 -12.52
C GLY A 17 3.31 7.36 -12.69
N THR A 18 3.56 6.07 -12.61
CA THR A 18 2.52 5.04 -12.56
C THR A 18 1.66 5.23 -11.31
N HIS A 19 0.44 4.70 -11.33
CA HIS A 19 -0.37 4.65 -10.12
C HIS A 19 0.31 3.76 -9.07
N GLU A 20 0.13 4.14 -7.83
CA GLU A 20 0.67 3.45 -6.68
C GLU A 20 -0.28 2.33 -6.22
N SER A 21 0.18 1.51 -5.29
CA SER A 21 -0.66 0.49 -4.68
C SER A 21 -1.82 1.09 -3.88
N VAL A 22 -3.02 0.52 -4.03
CA VAL A 22 -4.18 0.90 -3.24
C VAL A 22 -3.96 0.72 -1.73
N PHE A 23 -3.08 -0.20 -1.33
CA PHE A 23 -2.80 -0.44 0.08
C PHE A 23 -2.15 0.76 0.75
N CYS A 24 -1.30 1.49 0.01
CA CYS A 24 -0.64 2.71 0.49
C CYS A 24 -1.52 3.96 0.40
N ALA A 25 -2.65 3.89 -0.29
CA ALA A 25 -3.54 5.02 -0.44
C ALA A 25 -4.18 5.44 0.90
N ARG A 26 -4.55 6.71 1.01
CA ARG A 26 -5.47 7.14 2.06
C ARG A 26 -6.81 6.47 1.84
N PRO A 27 -7.39 5.84 2.88
CA PRO A 27 -8.70 5.22 2.76
C PRO A 27 -9.77 6.23 2.37
N ALA A 28 -10.53 5.88 1.35
CA ALA A 28 -11.68 6.62 0.85
C ALA A 28 -12.64 5.66 0.16
N GLU A 29 -13.89 6.08 -0.03
CA GLU A 29 -14.85 5.30 -0.81
C GLU A 29 -14.37 5.14 -2.25
N ASP A 30 -13.96 6.24 -2.88
CA ASP A 30 -13.32 6.23 -4.18
C ASP A 30 -11.85 6.68 -4.02
N VAL A 31 -10.94 5.80 -4.33
CA VAL A 31 -9.51 6.12 -4.31
C VAL A 31 -9.13 6.65 -5.69
N TYR A 32 -8.98 7.96 -5.80
CA TYR A 32 -8.60 8.63 -7.04
C TYR A 32 -7.11 8.83 -7.19
N GLN A 33 -6.41 8.91 -6.08
CA GLN A 33 -4.98 9.10 -6.05
C GLN A 33 -4.39 8.33 -4.87
N VAL A 34 -3.17 7.92 -5.01
CA VAL A 34 -2.42 7.28 -3.92
C VAL A 34 -1.47 8.25 -3.25
N SER A 35 -1.08 9.32 -3.94
CA SER A 35 -0.34 10.44 -3.37
C SER A 35 -1.05 11.76 -3.65
N SER A 36 -0.58 12.82 -3.01
CA SER A 36 -1.15 14.17 -3.15
C SER A 36 -0.96 14.78 -4.54
N TRP A 37 -0.10 14.23 -5.38
CA TRP A 37 0.29 14.81 -6.67
C TRP A 37 0.08 13.88 -7.87
N SER A 38 -0.32 12.64 -7.64
CA SER A 38 -0.50 11.65 -8.70
C SER A 38 -1.92 11.08 -8.66
N GLU A 39 -2.59 11.12 -9.79
CA GLU A 39 -3.85 10.44 -9.99
C GLU A 39 -3.63 8.95 -10.23
N MET A 40 -4.56 8.12 -9.74
CA MET A 40 -4.57 6.71 -10.03
C MET A 40 -5.09 6.47 -11.44
N LYS A 41 -4.19 6.17 -12.38
CA LYS A 41 -4.52 5.85 -13.78
C LYS A 41 -4.00 4.48 -14.15
N ASP A 42 -4.81 3.75 -14.91
CA ASP A 42 -4.44 2.47 -15.49
C ASP A 42 -3.76 2.72 -16.84
N TYR A 43 -2.44 2.66 -16.86
CA TYR A 43 -1.64 2.75 -18.09
C TYR A 43 -1.39 1.39 -18.75
N TYR A 44 -1.80 0.32 -18.06
CA TYR A 44 -1.70 -1.07 -18.50
C TYR A 44 -2.93 -1.84 -18.00
N ARG A 45 -3.12 -3.03 -18.51
CA ARG A 45 -4.21 -3.89 -18.05
C ARG A 45 -3.76 -4.70 -16.82
N PRO A 46 -4.46 -4.61 -15.68
CA PRO A 46 -4.14 -5.39 -14.48
C PRO A 46 -3.96 -6.90 -14.74
N GLN A 47 -4.73 -7.45 -15.67
CA GLN A 47 -4.65 -8.86 -16.05
C GLN A 47 -3.28 -9.26 -16.61
N GLU A 48 -2.59 -8.36 -17.29
CA GLU A 48 -1.24 -8.63 -17.83
C GLU A 48 -0.22 -8.82 -16.71
N VAL A 49 -0.33 -8.04 -15.63
CA VAL A 49 0.51 -8.19 -14.45
C VAL A 49 0.19 -9.49 -13.71
N ILE A 50 -1.10 -9.80 -13.53
CA ILE A 50 -1.55 -11.02 -12.86
C ILE A 50 -1.09 -12.25 -13.65
N GLU A 51 -1.18 -12.23 -14.98
CA GLU A 51 -0.72 -13.33 -15.83
C GLU A 51 0.80 -13.49 -15.77
N ALA A 52 1.55 -12.40 -15.82
CA ALA A 52 3.01 -12.43 -15.65
C ALA A 52 3.41 -13.04 -14.29
N ALA A 53 2.73 -12.67 -13.22
CA ALA A 53 2.96 -13.27 -11.90
C ALA A 53 2.66 -14.77 -11.89
N ARG A 54 1.54 -15.23 -12.49
CA ARG A 54 1.20 -16.64 -12.59
C ARG A 54 2.25 -17.44 -13.35
N LEU A 55 2.74 -16.90 -14.47
CA LEU A 55 3.79 -17.55 -15.25
C LEU A 55 5.09 -17.67 -14.46
N MET A 56 5.49 -16.63 -13.70
CA MET A 56 6.67 -16.70 -12.85
C MET A 56 6.49 -17.72 -11.73
N VAL A 57 5.32 -17.75 -11.07
CA VAL A 57 5.01 -18.75 -10.04
C VAL A 57 5.06 -20.16 -10.61
N SER A 58 4.55 -20.40 -11.84
CA SER A 58 4.51 -21.73 -12.45
C SER A 58 5.87 -22.36 -12.72
N VAL A 59 6.93 -21.54 -12.75
CA VAL A 59 8.30 -22.01 -12.97
C VAL A 59 9.20 -21.84 -11.74
N ALA A 60 8.64 -21.39 -10.60
CA ALA A 60 9.41 -21.03 -9.42
C ALA A 60 10.31 -22.15 -8.90
N ASP A 61 9.82 -23.39 -8.88
CA ASP A 61 10.60 -24.56 -8.43
C ASP A 61 11.86 -24.79 -9.27
N ARG A 62 11.82 -24.46 -10.56
CA ARG A 62 12.98 -24.61 -11.46
C ARG A 62 14.09 -23.60 -11.20
N PHE A 63 13.75 -22.47 -10.57
CA PHE A 63 14.66 -21.37 -10.30
C PHE A 63 14.90 -21.14 -8.80
N LYS A 64 14.53 -22.13 -7.98
CA LYS A 64 14.77 -22.08 -6.53
C LYS A 64 16.26 -21.89 -6.23
N GLY A 65 16.57 -20.92 -5.38
CA GLY A 65 17.94 -20.53 -5.03
C GLY A 65 18.59 -19.54 -6.00
N ASN A 66 17.90 -19.15 -7.08
CA ASN A 66 18.35 -18.05 -7.93
C ASN A 66 17.88 -16.72 -7.33
N ASN A 67 18.79 -16.00 -6.70
CA ASN A 67 18.48 -14.79 -5.96
C ASN A 67 17.77 -13.71 -6.79
N ASN A 68 18.18 -13.50 -8.03
CA ASN A 68 17.55 -12.49 -8.91
C ASN A 68 16.13 -12.89 -9.30
N PHE A 69 15.94 -14.19 -9.61
CA PHE A 69 14.61 -14.69 -9.93
C PHE A 69 13.65 -14.57 -8.73
N GLU A 70 14.11 -14.96 -7.55
CA GLU A 70 13.30 -14.87 -6.32
C GLU A 70 12.94 -13.43 -5.96
N TYR A 71 13.85 -12.48 -6.15
CA TYR A 71 13.56 -11.06 -6.00
C TYR A 71 12.48 -10.61 -6.99
N ASP A 72 12.66 -10.89 -8.28
CA ASP A 72 11.71 -10.53 -9.33
C ASP A 72 10.35 -11.21 -9.14
N LEU A 73 10.34 -12.46 -8.65
CA LEU A 73 9.10 -13.18 -8.33
C LEU A 73 8.31 -12.47 -7.24
N VAL A 74 8.95 -12.10 -6.14
CA VAL A 74 8.30 -11.37 -5.05
C VAL A 74 7.78 -10.02 -5.53
N ASP A 75 8.58 -9.28 -6.32
CA ASP A 75 8.19 -7.96 -6.83
C ASP A 75 6.98 -8.03 -7.77
N ILE A 76 6.95 -8.98 -8.71
CA ILE A 76 5.81 -9.12 -9.63
C ILE A 76 4.55 -9.62 -8.93
N VAL A 77 4.67 -10.52 -7.94
CA VAL A 77 3.54 -11.01 -7.15
C VAL A 77 3.00 -9.89 -6.26
N ARG A 78 3.87 -9.07 -5.65
CA ARG A 78 3.48 -7.85 -4.92
C ARG A 78 2.60 -6.95 -5.79
N GLN A 79 3.04 -6.66 -7.02
CA GLN A 79 2.26 -5.84 -7.95
C GLN A 79 0.91 -6.49 -8.29
N ALA A 80 0.89 -7.80 -8.57
CA ALA A 80 -0.36 -8.52 -8.87
C ALA A 80 -1.35 -8.52 -7.69
N LEU A 81 -0.86 -8.61 -6.45
CA LEU A 81 -1.69 -8.50 -5.25
C LEU A 81 -2.24 -7.08 -5.07
N ALA A 82 -1.46 -6.04 -5.38
CA ALA A 82 -1.92 -4.66 -5.36
C ALA A 82 -3.06 -4.42 -6.38
N GLU A 83 -2.94 -4.97 -7.60
CA GLU A 83 -4.01 -4.92 -8.60
C GLU A 83 -5.29 -5.62 -8.12
N LYS A 84 -5.13 -6.79 -7.52
CA LYS A 84 -6.26 -7.49 -6.90
C LYS A 84 -6.87 -6.69 -5.75
N GLY A 85 -6.06 -6.07 -4.92
CA GLY A 85 -6.49 -5.20 -3.83
C GLY A 85 -7.36 -4.06 -4.32
N ARG A 86 -7.01 -3.43 -5.44
CA ARG A 86 -7.79 -2.35 -6.05
C ARG A 86 -9.18 -2.81 -6.50
N LEU A 87 -9.28 -4.00 -7.08
CA LEU A 87 -10.59 -4.58 -7.44
C LEU A 87 -11.42 -4.90 -6.19
N MET A 88 -10.77 -5.39 -5.12
CA MET A 88 -11.45 -5.69 -3.85
C MET A 88 -11.92 -4.43 -3.15
N GLN A 89 -11.14 -3.34 -3.17
CA GLN A 89 -11.54 -2.06 -2.60
C GLN A 89 -12.80 -1.52 -3.29
N LYS A 90 -12.90 -1.61 -4.61
CA LYS A 90 -14.12 -1.25 -5.36
C LYS A 90 -15.34 -2.10 -4.93
N ALA A 91 -15.14 -3.39 -4.67
CA ALA A 91 -16.20 -4.25 -4.17
C ALA A 91 -16.64 -3.88 -2.75
N VAL A 92 -15.71 -3.49 -1.87
CA VAL A 92 -16.01 -2.97 -0.53
C VAL A 92 -16.88 -1.71 -0.63
N THR A 93 -16.49 -0.76 -1.47
CA THR A 93 -17.27 0.48 -1.69
C THR A 93 -18.67 0.19 -2.24
N ALA A 94 -18.79 -0.74 -3.20
CA ALA A 94 -20.09 -1.11 -3.75
C ALA A 94 -21.01 -1.71 -2.67
N ALA A 95 -20.50 -2.60 -1.82
CA ALA A 95 -21.25 -3.19 -0.71
C ALA A 95 -21.67 -2.13 0.33
N TYR A 96 -20.76 -1.20 0.64
CA TYR A 96 -21.07 -0.07 1.53
C TYR A 96 -22.19 0.79 1.00
N ARG A 97 -22.13 1.22 -0.27
CA ARG A 97 -23.15 2.06 -0.92
C ARG A 97 -24.50 1.37 -1.04
N ALA A 98 -24.49 0.05 -1.18
CA ALA A 98 -25.71 -0.77 -1.18
C ALA A 98 -26.32 -0.96 0.21
N GLY A 99 -25.62 -0.57 1.29
CA GLY A 99 -26.04 -0.84 2.66
C GLY A 99 -26.02 -2.32 3.05
N ASP A 100 -25.36 -3.17 2.27
CA ASP A 100 -25.26 -4.61 2.51
C ASP A 100 -24.18 -4.90 3.55
N LYS A 101 -24.61 -5.02 4.80
CA LYS A 101 -23.72 -5.25 5.96
C LYS A 101 -22.92 -6.54 5.85
N GLN A 102 -23.54 -7.61 5.35
CA GLN A 102 -22.88 -8.91 5.27
C GLN A 102 -21.81 -8.92 4.18
N LEU A 103 -22.16 -8.40 3.01
CA LEU A 103 -21.22 -8.29 1.90
C LEU A 103 -20.09 -7.32 2.22
N PHE A 104 -20.40 -6.19 2.89
CA PHE A 104 -19.38 -5.23 3.33
C PHE A 104 -18.38 -5.87 4.30
N ALA A 105 -18.86 -6.56 5.34
CA ALA A 105 -18.00 -7.23 6.31
C ALA A 105 -17.11 -8.30 5.65
N LEU A 106 -17.68 -9.09 4.71
CA LEU A 106 -16.92 -10.10 3.97
C LEU A 106 -15.86 -9.47 3.06
N ALA A 107 -16.24 -8.44 2.30
CA ALA A 107 -15.33 -7.80 1.34
C ALA A 107 -14.20 -7.02 2.02
N SER A 108 -14.52 -6.24 3.07
CA SER A 108 -13.53 -5.51 3.85
C SER A 108 -12.57 -6.44 4.60
N GLY A 109 -13.07 -7.53 5.17
CA GLY A 109 -12.23 -8.55 5.79
C GLY A 109 -11.23 -9.15 4.78
N LYS A 110 -11.69 -9.57 3.62
CA LYS A 110 -10.82 -10.11 2.56
C LYS A 110 -9.78 -9.10 2.05
N PHE A 111 -10.14 -7.81 1.97
CA PHE A 111 -9.19 -6.76 1.61
C PHE A 111 -8.09 -6.62 2.67
N LEU A 112 -8.46 -6.62 3.95
CA LEU A 112 -7.51 -6.55 5.06
C LEU A 112 -6.60 -7.79 5.11
N ASP A 113 -7.17 -8.98 4.91
CA ASP A 113 -6.39 -10.22 4.82
C ASP A 113 -5.37 -10.17 3.68
N LEU A 114 -5.72 -9.54 2.55
CA LEU A 114 -4.82 -9.39 1.41
C LEU A 114 -3.62 -8.49 1.74
N ILE A 115 -3.82 -7.42 2.53
CA ILE A 115 -2.71 -6.58 3.03
C ILE A 115 -1.75 -7.42 3.88
N LEU A 116 -2.29 -8.23 4.80
CA LEU A 116 -1.47 -9.09 5.66
C LEU A 116 -0.75 -10.19 4.88
N LEU A 117 -1.39 -10.73 3.84
CA LEU A 117 -0.75 -11.69 2.94
C LEU A 117 0.42 -11.06 2.19
N GLN A 118 0.26 -9.85 1.69
CA GLN A 118 1.34 -9.12 1.02
C GLN A 118 2.46 -8.78 2.00
N ASP A 119 2.14 -8.35 3.21
CA ASP A 119 3.15 -8.13 4.25
C ASP A 119 4.00 -9.38 4.50
N LYS A 120 3.34 -10.54 4.64
CA LYS A 120 4.03 -11.82 4.81
C LYS A 120 4.90 -12.19 3.61
N LEU A 121 4.40 -11.99 2.38
CA LEU A 121 5.17 -12.22 1.16
C LEU A 121 6.45 -11.37 1.15
N LEU A 122 6.33 -10.08 1.40
CA LEU A 122 7.46 -9.15 1.41
C LEU A 122 8.47 -9.45 2.51
N GLY A 123 8.01 -10.01 3.63
CA GLY A 123 8.88 -10.49 4.71
C GLY A 123 9.81 -11.64 4.33
N THR A 124 9.58 -12.31 3.20
CA THR A 124 10.47 -13.38 2.69
C THR A 124 11.78 -12.85 2.12
N ARG A 125 11.86 -11.55 1.82
CA ARG A 125 13.04 -10.92 1.23
C ARG A 125 13.54 -9.75 2.08
N PRO A 126 14.82 -9.68 2.40
CA PRO A 126 15.39 -8.61 3.23
C PRO A 126 15.24 -7.22 2.59
N GLU A 127 15.22 -7.14 1.26
CA GLU A 127 15.12 -5.88 0.51
C GLU A 127 13.76 -5.17 0.71
N PHE A 128 12.73 -5.92 1.11
CA PHE A 128 11.38 -5.39 1.34
C PHE A 128 11.01 -5.29 2.82
N ARG A 129 11.96 -5.37 3.75
CA ARG A 129 11.71 -5.25 5.19
C ARG A 129 11.97 -3.84 5.69
N VAL A 130 11.03 -3.27 6.40
CA VAL A 130 11.18 -1.92 6.99
C VAL A 130 12.24 -1.87 8.09
N GLY A 131 12.47 -3.00 8.78
CA GLY A 131 13.45 -3.06 9.88
C GLY A 131 14.84 -2.60 9.46
N LYS A 132 15.32 -3.05 8.31
CA LYS A 132 16.62 -2.64 7.78
C LYS A 132 16.74 -1.12 7.61
N TRP A 133 15.73 -0.48 7.03
CA TRP A 133 15.68 0.98 6.87
C TRP A 133 15.78 1.71 8.21
N ILE A 134 15.06 1.23 9.22
CA ILE A 134 15.07 1.82 10.56
C ILE A 134 16.41 1.59 11.27
N GLU A 135 16.95 0.37 11.19
CA GLU A 135 18.22 0.02 11.81
C GLU A 135 19.39 0.81 11.22
N GLU A 136 19.42 0.98 9.89
CA GLU A 136 20.44 1.77 9.21
C GLU A 136 20.36 3.25 9.62
N ALA A 137 19.15 3.82 9.74
CA ALA A 137 18.97 5.18 10.23
C ALA A 137 19.46 5.35 11.68
N ARG A 138 19.13 4.43 12.57
CA ARG A 138 19.60 4.43 13.95
C ARG A 138 21.11 4.33 14.05
N ALA A 139 21.74 3.56 13.16
CA ALA A 139 23.19 3.36 13.15
C ALA A 139 23.99 4.63 12.82
N LEU A 140 23.34 5.67 12.27
CA LEU A 140 23.97 6.96 12.00
C LEU A 140 24.15 7.83 13.26
N GLY A 141 23.41 7.54 14.34
CA GLY A 141 23.49 8.30 15.59
C GLY A 141 24.59 7.78 16.52
N ASP A 142 25.30 8.69 17.17
CA ASP A 142 26.30 8.36 18.18
C ASP A 142 25.67 8.27 19.59
N THR A 143 24.72 9.14 19.90
CA THR A 143 24.02 9.16 21.20
C THR A 143 22.65 8.48 21.13
N PRO A 144 22.06 8.09 22.28
CA PRO A 144 20.69 7.59 22.32
C PRO A 144 19.66 8.55 21.71
N GLU A 145 19.79 9.84 21.98
CA GLU A 145 18.89 10.89 21.51
C GLU A 145 18.98 11.05 19.98
N GLU A 146 20.18 10.98 19.42
CA GLU A 146 20.39 11.00 17.97
C GLU A 146 19.79 9.77 17.30
N LYS A 147 19.95 8.59 17.91
CA LYS A 147 19.34 7.36 17.40
C LYS A 147 17.83 7.43 17.36
N GLU A 148 17.20 7.98 18.39
CA GLU A 148 15.75 8.20 18.43
C GLU A 148 15.30 9.20 17.37
N LEU A 149 16.03 10.32 17.22
CA LEU A 149 15.73 11.34 16.22
C LEU A 149 15.84 10.78 14.79
N TYR A 150 16.88 10.02 14.50
CA TYR A 150 17.09 9.44 13.17
C TYR A 150 16.07 8.35 12.87
N GLU A 151 15.70 7.53 13.86
CA GLU A 151 14.59 6.57 13.71
C GLU A 151 13.27 7.31 13.42
N TRP A 152 12.97 8.35 14.20
CA TRP A 152 11.75 9.15 13.98
C TRP A 152 11.71 9.74 12.58
N ASN A 153 12.80 10.35 12.12
CA ASN A 153 12.91 10.89 10.76
C ASN A 153 12.71 9.79 9.69
N ALA A 154 13.34 8.64 9.87
CA ALA A 154 13.21 7.51 8.94
C ALA A 154 11.77 7.00 8.85
N ARG A 155 11.05 6.93 9.98
CA ARG A 155 9.63 6.54 10.02
C ARG A 155 8.74 7.58 9.36
N VAL A 156 8.97 8.87 9.62
CA VAL A 156 8.21 9.97 9.02
C VAL A 156 8.33 9.94 7.49
N GLN A 157 9.53 9.74 6.96
CA GLN A 157 9.77 9.72 5.51
C GLN A 157 9.00 8.61 4.77
N ILE A 158 8.74 7.49 5.41
CA ILE A 158 8.04 6.36 4.78
C ILE A 158 6.57 6.26 5.16
N THR A 159 6.06 7.19 5.96
CA THR A 159 4.65 7.26 6.38
C THR A 159 4.03 8.59 5.92
N THR A 160 3.95 9.58 6.79
CA THR A 160 3.28 10.86 6.52
C THR A 160 4.13 11.85 5.74
N TRP A 161 5.43 11.61 5.59
CA TRP A 161 6.45 12.45 4.97
C TRP A 161 6.85 13.72 5.77
N GLY A 162 6.07 14.14 6.71
CA GLY A 162 6.37 15.32 7.54
C GLY A 162 5.26 15.66 8.52
N ASN A 163 5.35 16.84 9.10
CA ASN A 163 4.28 17.39 9.91
C ASN A 163 3.05 17.74 9.03
N ARG A 164 1.94 18.09 9.67
CA ARG A 164 0.68 18.41 8.98
C ARG A 164 0.85 19.47 7.89
N ASN A 165 1.59 20.55 8.16
CA ASN A 165 1.79 21.59 7.17
C ASN A 165 2.56 21.09 5.94
N ALA A 166 3.65 20.36 6.13
CA ALA A 166 4.42 19.79 5.03
C ALA A 166 3.64 18.71 4.29
N ALA A 167 2.90 17.86 5.01
CA ALA A 167 2.18 16.73 4.44
C ALA A 167 0.89 17.17 3.72
N ASP A 168 0.05 18.00 4.33
CA ASP A 168 -1.25 18.37 3.78
C ASP A 168 -1.18 19.61 2.90
N TYR A 169 -0.57 20.71 3.37
CA TYR A 169 -0.51 21.95 2.60
C TYR A 169 0.65 21.98 1.60
N GLY A 170 1.75 21.31 1.90
CA GLY A 170 2.86 21.14 0.96
C GLY A 170 2.64 20.07 -0.12
N GLY A 171 1.53 19.33 -0.05
CA GLY A 171 1.17 18.32 -1.03
C GLY A 171 2.03 17.05 -1.03
N LEU A 172 2.79 16.80 0.05
CA LEU A 172 3.75 15.68 0.12
C LEU A 172 3.28 14.50 0.97
N ARG A 173 2.03 14.52 1.43
CA ARG A 173 1.49 13.43 2.26
C ARG A 173 1.56 12.08 1.55
N ASP A 174 1.94 11.06 2.31
CA ASP A 174 2.05 9.68 1.81
C ASP A 174 2.96 9.56 0.58
N TYR A 175 3.96 10.41 0.44
CA TYR A 175 4.82 10.51 -0.75
C TYR A 175 5.62 9.24 -1.04
N ALA A 176 6.03 8.51 -0.02
CA ALA A 176 6.98 7.40 -0.19
C ALA A 176 6.36 6.13 -0.78
N HIS A 177 5.09 5.85 -0.54
CA HIS A 177 4.34 4.68 -1.05
C HIS A 177 5.06 3.33 -0.91
N LYS A 178 5.75 3.11 0.20
CA LYS A 178 6.55 1.89 0.38
C LYS A 178 5.68 0.72 0.82
N GLU A 179 5.54 -0.25 -0.07
CA GLU A 179 4.98 -1.55 0.27
C GLU A 179 6.07 -2.43 0.86
N TRP A 180 6.33 -2.27 2.15
CA TRP A 180 7.33 -3.06 2.89
C TRP A 180 6.69 -3.89 3.98
N ASN A 181 7.28 -5.07 4.24
CA ASN A 181 6.93 -5.90 5.39
C ASN A 181 7.15 -5.11 6.69
N GLY A 182 6.21 -5.21 7.59
CA GLY A 182 6.10 -4.41 8.81
C GLY A 182 5.31 -3.14 8.58
N LEU A 183 5.62 -2.36 7.54
CA LEU A 183 4.92 -1.12 7.24
C LEU A 183 3.48 -1.39 6.76
N LEU A 184 3.28 -2.40 5.90
CA LEU A 184 1.94 -2.80 5.47
C LEU A 184 1.07 -3.23 6.64
N LYS A 185 1.60 -4.08 7.53
CA LYS A 185 0.86 -4.59 8.68
C LYS A 185 0.61 -3.52 9.74
N ASP A 186 1.65 -2.77 10.13
CA ASP A 186 1.60 -1.94 11.33
C ASP A 186 1.08 -0.52 11.05
N PHE A 187 1.10 -0.08 9.78
CA PHE A 187 0.63 1.24 9.39
C PHE A 187 -0.57 1.19 8.43
N TYR A 188 -0.42 0.64 7.24
CA TYR A 188 -1.48 0.70 6.23
C TYR A 188 -2.68 -0.18 6.55
N TYR A 189 -2.47 -1.39 7.07
CA TYR A 189 -3.55 -2.26 7.54
C TYR A 189 -4.38 -1.58 8.62
N MET A 190 -3.73 -0.97 9.61
CA MET A 190 -4.42 -0.29 10.70
C MET A 190 -5.23 0.89 10.20
N ARG A 191 -4.70 1.65 9.24
CA ARG A 191 -5.37 2.79 8.62
C ARG A 191 -6.64 2.36 7.87
N TRP A 192 -6.56 1.32 7.07
CA TRP A 192 -7.72 0.74 6.37
C TRP A 192 -8.72 0.11 7.34
N LYS A 193 -8.25 -0.59 8.37
CA LYS A 193 -9.12 -1.19 9.38
C LYS A 193 -9.95 -0.13 10.10
N LEU A 194 -9.34 0.94 10.59
CA LEU A 194 -10.05 2.04 11.24
C LEU A 194 -11.10 2.67 10.33
N TYR A 195 -10.79 2.83 9.05
CA TYR A 195 -11.73 3.35 8.07
C TYR A 195 -12.92 2.41 7.85
N PHE A 196 -12.68 1.12 7.72
CA PHE A 196 -13.76 0.14 7.58
C PHE A 196 -14.61 -0.02 8.84
N ASP A 197 -14.00 0.04 10.01
CA ASP A 197 -14.73 0.06 11.29
C ASP A 197 -15.69 1.28 11.36
N PHE A 198 -15.22 2.44 10.91
CA PHE A 198 -16.07 3.64 10.80
C PHE A 198 -17.22 3.46 9.80
N LEU A 199 -16.95 2.96 8.59
CA LEU A 199 -18.00 2.71 7.59
C LEU A 199 -19.02 1.67 8.08
N SER A 200 -18.57 0.63 8.80
CA SER A 200 -19.46 -0.37 9.40
C SER A 200 -20.45 0.26 10.39
N GLN A 201 -19.97 1.15 11.25
CA GLN A 201 -20.83 1.88 12.19
C GLN A 201 -21.84 2.76 11.48
N ARG A 202 -21.47 3.40 10.37
CA ARG A 202 -22.40 4.19 9.55
C ARG A 202 -23.48 3.35 8.88
N ILE A 203 -23.15 2.17 8.36
CA ILE A 203 -24.15 1.23 7.81
C ILE A 203 -25.15 0.82 8.91
N GLU A 204 -24.71 0.72 10.16
CA GLU A 204 -25.53 0.38 11.30
C GLU A 204 -26.40 1.54 11.81
N GLY A 205 -26.31 2.73 11.19
CA GLY A 205 -27.04 3.93 11.61
C GLY A 205 -26.47 4.58 12.87
N LYS A 206 -25.28 4.19 13.31
CA LYS A 206 -24.59 4.82 14.44
C LYS A 206 -23.92 6.10 13.96
N THR A 207 -24.20 7.22 14.63
CA THR A 207 -23.48 8.47 14.39
C THR A 207 -22.11 8.35 15.02
N CYS A 208 -21.08 8.22 14.19
CA CYS A 208 -19.69 8.27 14.63
C CYS A 208 -19.04 9.52 14.05
N LEU A 209 -18.42 10.33 14.91
CA LEU A 209 -17.54 11.40 14.47
C LEU A 209 -16.31 10.73 13.86
N LEU A 210 -16.13 10.90 12.56
CA LEU A 210 -14.84 10.59 11.95
C LEU A 210 -13.83 11.52 12.61
N TYR A 211 -12.72 10.98 13.04
CA TYR A 211 -11.55 11.77 13.33
C TYR A 211 -11.13 12.42 12.00
N THR A 212 -11.76 13.54 11.68
CA THR A 212 -11.25 14.42 10.64
C THR A 212 -9.98 15.03 11.17
N SER A 213 -9.09 15.41 10.28
CA SER A 213 -7.86 16.11 10.63
C SER A 213 -8.08 17.34 11.56
N ASP A 214 -9.30 17.79 11.67
CA ASP A 214 -9.73 18.95 12.47
C ASP A 214 -10.04 18.61 13.94
N ALA A 215 -10.25 17.33 14.27
CA ALA A 215 -10.52 16.91 15.66
C ALA A 215 -9.24 16.65 16.48
N ALA A 216 -8.07 16.81 15.90
CA ALA A 216 -6.78 16.66 16.59
C ALA A 216 -6.25 18.02 17.14
N ASP A 217 -6.99 19.12 16.95
CA ASP A 217 -6.58 20.49 17.33
C ASP A 217 -7.33 21.01 18.59
N GLU A 218 -8.13 20.18 19.27
CA GLU A 218 -8.65 20.42 20.61
C GLU A 218 -7.93 19.47 21.61
#